data_b4905f0969f045fe63391cff09d78ad1
#
_entry.id   b4905f0969f045fe63391cff09d78ad1
#
_cell.length_a   1.000
_cell.length_b   1.000
_cell.length_c   1.000
_cell.angle_alpha   90.00
_cell.angle_beta   90.00
_cell.angle_gamma   90.00
#
_symmetry.space_group_name_H-M   'P 1'
#
loop_
_entity.id
_entity.type
_entity.pdbx_description
1 polymer ?
#
loop_
_entity_poly.entity_id
_entity_poly.type
_entity_poly.pdbx_seq_one_letter_code
_entity_poly.pdbx_strand_id
1 'polypeptide(L)'
;MTIACFIRYEIDPLQREAFRAYAEGWRSAIPRCGGRLIGYFLPHEGTNDIGWGVIAFESLAAYERYRTRLKSDPEAMQNFERARETRLILAERRTFVELVEGTFNLLPEC
;
A
#
# COMPACT_ATOMS: atom_id res chain seq x y z
N MET A 1 6.84 -18.09 -7.26
CA MET A 1 6.05 -17.05 -7.92
C MET A 1 5.79 -15.95 -6.93
N THR A 2 5.88 -14.71 -7.35
CA THR A 2 5.59 -13.57 -6.49
C THR A 2 4.41 -12.81 -7.09
N ILE A 3 3.43 -12.54 -6.26
CA ILE A 3 2.26 -11.77 -6.64
C ILE A 3 2.42 -10.37 -6.06
N ALA A 4 2.17 -9.35 -6.83
CA ALA A 4 2.20 -7.99 -6.32
C ALA A 4 0.80 -7.39 -6.41
N CYS A 5 0.41 -6.70 -5.35
CA CYS A 5 -0.85 -6.00 -5.30
C CYS A 5 -0.55 -4.53 -5.53
N PHE A 6 -1.06 -3.99 -6.62
CA PHE A 6 -0.93 -2.56 -6.92
C PHE A 6 -2.23 -1.90 -6.50
N ILE A 7 -2.15 -1.00 -5.55
CA ILE A 7 -3.32 -0.29 -5.07
C ILE A 7 -3.27 1.12 -5.62
N ARG A 8 -4.27 1.47 -6.44
CA ARG A 8 -4.38 2.81 -6.96
C ARG A 8 -5.34 3.56 -6.06
N TYR A 9 -4.85 4.62 -5.43
CA TYR A 9 -5.66 5.43 -4.53
C TYR A 9 -6.04 6.72 -5.21
N GLU A 10 -7.34 7.02 -5.18
CA GLU A 10 -7.79 8.33 -5.58
C GLU A 10 -7.91 9.10 -4.29
N ILE A 11 -7.13 10.13 -4.11
CA ILE A 11 -7.06 10.86 -2.84
C ILE A 11 -7.58 12.27 -3.01
N ASP A 12 -7.95 12.88 -1.89
CA ASP A 12 -8.28 14.28 -1.86
C ASP A 12 -6.99 15.06 -2.13
N PRO A 13 -6.90 15.82 -3.23
CA PRO A 13 -5.64 16.50 -3.54
C PRO A 13 -5.22 17.54 -2.50
N LEU A 14 -6.16 17.99 -1.67
CA LEU A 14 -5.81 18.92 -0.61
C LEU A 14 -5.22 18.21 0.60
N GLN A 15 -5.20 16.89 0.60
CA GLN A 15 -4.69 16.12 1.73
C GLN A 15 -3.48 15.27 1.35
N ARG A 16 -2.67 15.76 0.45
CA ARG A 16 -1.48 15.03 0.01
C ARG A 16 -0.57 14.63 1.18
N GLU A 17 -0.37 15.56 2.12
CA GLU A 17 0.50 15.26 3.26
C GLU A 17 -0.16 14.29 4.25
N ALA A 18 -1.48 14.30 4.32
CA ALA A 18 -2.18 13.31 5.13
C ALA A 18 -2.02 11.92 4.52
N PHE A 19 -1.98 11.82 3.18
CA PHE A 19 -1.72 10.54 2.54
C PHE A 19 -0.28 10.08 2.82
N ARG A 20 0.67 11.00 2.87
CA ARG A 20 2.04 10.67 3.26
C ARG A 20 2.06 10.03 4.65
N ALA A 21 1.36 10.64 5.61
CA ALA A 21 1.32 10.10 6.97
C ALA A 21 0.63 8.73 7.01
N TYR A 22 -0.44 8.56 6.23
CA TYR A 22 -1.13 7.29 6.11
C TYR A 22 -0.17 6.21 5.58
N ALA A 23 0.59 6.54 4.53
CA ALA A 23 1.56 5.61 3.96
C ALA A 23 2.64 5.25 4.97
N GLU A 24 3.12 6.23 5.71
CA GLU A 24 4.15 5.98 6.72
C GLU A 24 3.65 5.04 7.81
N GLY A 25 2.37 5.11 8.12
CA GLY A 25 1.79 4.22 9.11
C GLY A 25 1.82 2.75 8.71
N TRP A 26 1.97 2.46 7.41
CA TRP A 26 2.05 1.08 6.95
C TRP A 26 3.46 0.51 6.98
N ARG A 27 4.46 1.34 7.24
CA ARG A 27 5.86 0.93 7.17
C ARG A 27 6.17 -0.27 8.05
N SER A 28 5.60 -0.33 9.25
CA SER A 28 5.84 -1.48 10.13
C SER A 28 4.65 -2.44 10.17
N ALA A 29 3.42 -1.95 9.96
CA ALA A 29 2.25 -2.79 10.07
C ALA A 29 2.18 -3.83 8.94
N ILE A 30 2.52 -3.45 7.72
CA ILE A 30 2.46 -4.38 6.59
C ILE A 30 3.44 -5.53 6.76
N PRO A 31 4.73 -5.31 7.05
CA PRO A 31 5.64 -6.45 7.26
C PRO A 31 5.24 -7.29 8.45
N ARG A 32 4.76 -6.67 9.53
CA ARG A 32 4.37 -7.40 10.72
C ARG A 32 3.21 -8.35 10.43
N CYS A 33 2.34 -7.97 9.51
CA CYS A 33 1.18 -8.80 9.17
C CYS A 33 1.43 -9.76 8.02
N GLY A 34 2.65 -9.77 7.47
CA GLY A 34 3.02 -10.76 6.48
C GLY A 34 3.12 -10.28 5.05
N GLY A 35 2.97 -8.99 4.79
CA GLY A 35 3.15 -8.43 3.47
C GLY A 35 4.57 -7.95 3.29
N ARG A 36 5.04 -7.89 2.05
CA ARG A 36 6.34 -7.29 1.76
C ARG A 36 6.07 -5.96 1.10
N LEU A 37 6.25 -4.88 1.84
CA LEU A 37 5.96 -3.56 1.32
C LEU A 37 7.03 -3.14 0.33
N ILE A 38 6.64 -2.96 -0.92
CA ILE A 38 7.55 -2.49 -1.95
C ILE A 38 7.64 -0.97 -1.86
N GLY A 39 6.52 -0.29 -1.71
CA GLY A 39 6.54 1.14 -1.50
C GLY A 39 5.19 1.77 -1.63
N TYR A 40 5.10 2.99 -1.11
CA TYR A 40 3.96 3.88 -1.34
C TYR A 40 4.48 5.07 -2.12
N PHE A 41 3.63 5.62 -2.97
CA PHE A 41 4.05 6.67 -3.88
C PHE A 41 3.03 7.80 -3.86
N LEU A 42 3.55 9.03 -3.72
CA LEU A 42 2.72 10.23 -3.73
C LEU A 42 2.60 10.76 -5.15
N PRO A 43 1.52 11.47 -5.48
CA PRO A 43 1.46 12.15 -6.76
C PRO A 43 2.58 13.19 -6.84
N HIS A 44 3.27 13.26 -7.97
CA HIS A 44 4.36 14.22 -8.16
C HIS A 44 4.12 15.07 -9.39
N GLU A 45 4.04 14.47 -10.57
CA GLU A 45 3.77 15.19 -11.82
C GLU A 45 2.74 14.39 -12.58
N GLY A 46 1.86 15.07 -13.29
CA GLY A 46 0.85 14.43 -14.12
C GLY A 46 -0.50 14.38 -13.45
N THR A 47 -0.58 13.96 -12.19
CA THR A 47 -1.83 13.98 -11.43
C THR A 47 -1.54 14.58 -10.06
N ASN A 48 -2.56 15.09 -9.42
CA ASN A 48 -2.43 15.58 -8.04
C ASN A 48 -3.30 14.76 -7.08
N ASP A 49 -3.99 13.73 -7.59
CA ASP A 49 -4.94 12.99 -6.78
C ASP A 49 -4.74 11.48 -6.85
N ILE A 50 -3.67 11.00 -7.48
CA ILE A 50 -3.43 9.56 -7.57
C ILE A 50 -2.19 9.18 -6.78
N GLY A 51 -2.37 8.33 -5.79
CA GLY A 51 -1.25 7.73 -5.06
C GLY A 51 -1.25 6.24 -5.29
N TRP A 52 -0.17 5.58 -4.96
CA TRP A 52 -0.04 4.14 -5.18
C TRP A 52 0.55 3.46 -3.97
N GLY A 53 0.12 2.23 -3.74
CA GLY A 53 0.78 1.34 -2.79
C GLY A 53 1.07 0.03 -3.50
N VAL A 54 2.24 -0.55 -3.28
CA VAL A 54 2.62 -1.81 -3.92
C VAL A 54 3.11 -2.74 -2.84
N ILE A 55 2.46 -3.90 -2.72
CA ILE A 55 2.77 -4.88 -1.69
C ILE A 55 2.89 -6.24 -2.35
N ALA A 56 3.95 -6.99 -2.02
CA ALA A 56 4.19 -8.29 -2.63
C ALA A 56 3.87 -9.42 -1.67
N PHE A 57 3.45 -10.54 -2.23
CA PHE A 57 3.09 -11.75 -1.48
C PHE A 57 3.55 -12.97 -2.27
N GLU A 58 3.74 -14.09 -1.56
CA GLU A 58 4.12 -15.31 -2.23
C GLU A 58 2.98 -15.92 -3.03
N SER A 59 1.75 -15.63 -2.65
CA SER A 59 0.57 -16.22 -3.29
C SER A 59 -0.66 -15.41 -2.89
N LEU A 60 -1.78 -15.67 -3.55
CA LEU A 60 -3.04 -15.06 -3.14
C LEU A 60 -3.48 -15.58 -1.78
N ALA A 61 -3.14 -16.82 -1.45
CA ALA A 61 -3.46 -17.35 -0.11
C ALA A 61 -2.70 -16.58 0.96
N ALA A 62 -1.45 -16.21 0.69
CA ALA A 62 -0.68 -15.40 1.63
C ALA A 62 -1.31 -14.02 1.79
N TYR A 63 -1.83 -13.46 0.71
CA TYR A 63 -2.52 -12.18 0.78
C TYR A 63 -3.77 -12.29 1.67
N GLU A 64 -4.51 -13.37 1.55
CA GLU A 64 -5.71 -13.55 2.38
C GLU A 64 -5.37 -13.64 3.86
N ARG A 65 -4.30 -14.36 4.19
CA ARG A 65 -3.84 -14.44 5.58
C ARG A 65 -3.43 -13.06 6.11
N TYR A 66 -2.75 -12.30 5.27
CA TYR A 66 -2.34 -10.94 5.60
C TYR A 66 -3.56 -10.07 5.89
N ARG A 67 -4.59 -10.14 5.06
CA ARG A 67 -5.80 -9.35 5.27
C ARG A 67 -6.46 -9.71 6.60
N THR A 68 -6.45 -10.97 6.96
CA THR A 68 -6.99 -11.40 8.24
C THR A 68 -6.19 -10.83 9.40
N ARG A 69 -4.86 -10.83 9.28
CA ARG A 69 -4.01 -10.31 10.35
C ARG A 69 -4.16 -8.80 10.51
N LEU A 70 -4.37 -8.08 9.42
CA LEU A 70 -4.55 -6.64 9.50
C LEU A 70 -5.74 -6.29 10.38
N LYS A 71 -6.80 -7.08 10.31
CA LYS A 71 -8.01 -6.79 11.08
C LYS A 71 -7.79 -6.91 12.58
N SER A 72 -6.75 -7.63 12.99
CA SER A 72 -6.43 -7.80 14.40
C SER A 72 -5.25 -6.93 14.83
N ASP A 73 -4.69 -6.14 13.94
CA ASP A 73 -3.53 -5.31 14.26
C ASP A 73 -3.99 -3.91 14.64
N PRO A 74 -3.79 -3.49 15.90
CA PRO A 74 -4.32 -2.21 16.34
C PRO A 74 -3.79 -1.01 15.56
N GLU A 75 -2.51 -1.04 15.18
CA GLU A 75 -1.91 0.05 14.43
C GLU A 75 -2.50 0.15 13.03
N ALA A 76 -2.72 -1.00 12.39
CA ALA A 76 -3.34 -1.02 11.07
C ALA A 76 -4.77 -0.49 11.13
N MET A 77 -5.52 -0.91 12.14
CA MET A 77 -6.90 -0.48 12.29
C MET A 77 -6.98 1.02 12.57
N GLN A 78 -6.06 1.54 13.37
CA GLN A 78 -6.03 2.96 13.67
C GLN A 78 -5.71 3.77 12.42
N ASN A 79 -4.83 3.25 11.57
CA ASN A 79 -4.46 3.91 10.33
C ASN A 79 -5.66 3.99 9.36
N PHE A 80 -6.40 2.88 9.24
CA PHE A 80 -7.62 2.88 8.45
C PHE A 80 -8.66 3.85 8.99
N GLU A 81 -8.79 3.91 10.31
CA GLU A 81 -9.80 4.75 10.91
C GLU A 81 -9.51 6.22 10.68
N ARG A 82 -8.25 6.62 10.81
CA ARG A 82 -7.87 8.00 10.56
C ARG A 82 -8.13 8.40 9.12
N ALA A 83 -7.82 7.51 8.18
CA ALA A 83 -8.06 7.80 6.77
C ALA A 83 -9.54 7.93 6.48
N ARG A 84 -10.36 7.11 7.14
CA ARG A 84 -11.79 7.16 6.94
C ARG A 84 -12.40 8.44 7.50
N GLU A 85 -11.95 8.84 8.68
CA GLU A 85 -12.47 10.06 9.33
C GLU A 85 -12.18 11.31 8.53
N THR A 86 -11.01 11.38 7.93
CA THR A 86 -10.62 12.58 7.18
C THR A 86 -11.08 12.54 5.74
N ARG A 87 -11.63 11.41 5.30
CA ARG A 87 -12.03 11.21 3.91
C ARG A 87 -10.88 11.47 2.96
N LEU A 88 -9.70 11.07 3.41
CA LEU A 88 -8.49 11.22 2.63
C LEU A 88 -8.52 10.42 1.36
N ILE A 89 -9.01 9.19 1.41
CA ILE A 89 -9.06 8.28 0.28
C ILE A 89 -10.47 8.25 -0.26
N LEU A 90 -10.63 8.68 -1.51
CA LEU A 90 -11.94 8.75 -2.13
C LEU A 90 -12.31 7.45 -2.83
N ALA A 91 -11.32 6.72 -3.32
CA ALA A 91 -11.54 5.43 -3.98
C ALA A 91 -10.25 4.65 -4.01
N GLU A 92 -10.36 3.33 -4.03
CA GLU A 92 -9.21 2.44 -4.14
C GLU A 92 -9.48 1.41 -5.20
N ARG A 93 -8.46 1.03 -5.94
CA ARG A 93 -8.57 -0.06 -6.91
C ARG A 93 -7.35 -0.95 -6.77
N ARG A 94 -7.57 -2.22 -6.54
CA ARG A 94 -6.48 -3.18 -6.39
C ARG A 94 -6.35 -4.03 -7.62
N THR A 95 -5.12 -4.21 -8.09
CA THR A 95 -4.83 -5.09 -9.21
C THR A 95 -3.73 -6.04 -8.78
N PHE A 96 -3.95 -7.33 -8.98
CA PHE A 96 -2.96 -8.33 -8.63
C PHE A 96 -2.25 -8.78 -9.90
N VAL A 97 -0.92 -8.75 -9.87
CA VAL A 97 -0.10 -9.10 -11.03
C VAL A 97 0.99 -10.05 -10.58
N GLU A 98 1.57 -10.76 -11.51
CA GLU A 98 2.65 -11.69 -11.22
C GLU A 98 3.97 -11.04 -11.61
N LEU A 99 4.93 -11.08 -10.71
CA LEU A 99 6.25 -10.53 -11.00
C LEU A 99 6.95 -11.39 -12.03
N VAL A 100 7.52 -10.77 -13.05
CA VAL A 100 8.38 -11.48 -13.99
C VAL A 100 9.74 -11.65 -13.30
N GLU A 101 10.15 -12.89 -13.09
CA GLU A 101 11.35 -13.19 -12.36
C GLU A 101 12.54 -12.46 -12.90
N GLY A 102 13.35 -11.93 -12.01
CA GLY A 102 14.58 -11.26 -12.40
C GLY A 102 14.44 -9.82 -12.81
N THR A 103 13.20 -9.27 -12.83
CA THR A 103 13.00 -7.90 -13.27
C THR A 103 12.85 -6.91 -12.13
N PHE A 104 12.72 -7.39 -10.87
CA PHE A 104 12.56 -6.46 -9.77
C PHE A 104 13.93 -6.03 -9.28
N ASN A 105 14.28 -4.78 -9.48
CA ASN A 105 15.62 -4.34 -9.17
C ASN A 105 15.56 -2.89 -8.72
N LEU A 106 15.05 -2.68 -7.50
CA LEU A 106 14.93 -1.39 -7.01
C LEU A 106 16.10 -0.89 -6.31
N LEU A 107 17.03 -1.70 -5.96
CA LEU A 107 18.06 -1.28 -5.14
C LEU A 107 19.08 -0.59 -5.81
N PRO A 108 19.45 0.54 -5.40
CA PRO A 108 20.56 1.20 -5.94
C PRO A 108 21.71 0.67 -5.36
N GLU A 109 22.48 -0.01 -5.88
CA GLU A 109 23.57 -0.49 -5.34
C GLU A 109 24.57 0.38 -5.32
N CYS A 110 24.58 1.31 -5.77
CA CYS A 110 25.71 2.14 -5.80
C CYS A 110 25.94 2.88 -4.75
#